data_5ad7087c0edb7a5b954fde4a75956253
#
_entry.id   5ad7087c0edb7a5b954fde4a75956253
#
_cell.length_a   1.000
_cell.length_b   1.000
_cell.length_c   1.000
_cell.angle_alpha   90.00
_cell.angle_beta   90.00
_cell.angle_gamma   90.00
#
_symmetry.space_group_name_H-M   'P 1'
#
loop_
_entity.id
_entity.type
_entity.pdbx_description
1 polymer ?
#
loop_
_entity_poly.entity_id
_entity_poly.type
_entity_poly.pdbx_seq_one_letter_code
_entity_poly.pdbx_strand_id
1 'polypeptide(L)'
;MLMLMPPYHGAALKADEKGIYEHFQQISEAVSIPIMIQDAPLSGVSLSVDLLVRMARELDGVSCFKIEMPGTADKLRKLIESGGSAIEGPFDGEESITLMADLDAGATGTMPSAMIPDLIKPVVEHHLAGRREHAAEQYGKILPLINYENRQ
;
A
#
# COMPACT_ATOMS: atom_id res chain seq x y z
N MET A 1 -8.21 10.73 7.40
CA MET A 1 -7.74 9.32 7.36
C MET A 1 -6.53 9.19 8.27
N LEU A 2 -6.42 8.08 8.98
CA LEU A 2 -5.30 7.73 9.84
C LEU A 2 -4.51 6.61 9.16
N MET A 3 -3.20 6.79 8.93
CA MET A 3 -2.33 5.74 8.37
C MET A 3 -1.46 5.15 9.48
N LEU A 4 -1.50 3.83 9.64
CA LEU A 4 -0.84 3.11 10.72
C LEU A 4 -0.15 1.86 10.22
N MET A 5 1.03 1.58 10.78
CA MET A 5 1.72 0.29 10.67
C MET A 5 1.27 -0.65 11.80
N PRO A 6 1.51 -1.96 11.66
CA PRO A 6 1.40 -2.90 12.77
C PRO A 6 2.22 -2.45 13.98
N PRO A 7 1.85 -2.91 15.20
CA PRO A 7 2.61 -2.54 16.38
C PRO A 7 4.08 -2.94 16.25
N TYR A 8 4.95 -1.99 16.51
CA TYR A 8 6.40 -2.12 16.35
C TYR A 8 7.10 -1.89 17.69
N HIS A 9 7.82 -2.92 18.15
CA HIS A 9 8.59 -2.89 19.41
C HIS A 9 10.08 -3.19 19.19
N GLY A 10 10.64 -2.74 18.07
CA GLY A 10 12.03 -3.02 17.70
C GLY A 10 12.26 -4.45 17.22
N ALA A 11 13.52 -4.82 17.08
CA ALA A 11 13.90 -6.10 16.46
C ALA A 11 13.58 -7.35 17.32
N ALA A 12 13.38 -7.18 18.63
CA ALA A 12 13.29 -8.28 19.58
C ALA A 12 11.86 -8.81 19.81
N LEU A 13 10.85 -7.97 19.61
CA LEU A 13 9.45 -8.34 19.87
C LEU A 13 8.62 -8.08 18.60
N LYS A 14 8.04 -9.15 18.09
CA LYS A 14 7.09 -9.09 16.97
C LYS A 14 5.71 -9.48 17.49
N ALA A 15 4.69 -8.70 17.13
CA ALA A 15 3.32 -9.09 17.37
C ALA A 15 2.96 -10.27 16.43
N ASP A 16 2.22 -11.23 16.95
CA ASP A 16 1.56 -12.26 16.15
C ASP A 16 0.30 -11.70 15.47
N GLU A 17 -0.29 -12.45 14.55
CA GLU A 17 -1.49 -12.02 13.82
C GLU A 17 -2.66 -11.66 14.75
N LYS A 18 -2.80 -12.36 15.88
CA LYS A 18 -3.83 -12.07 16.88
C LYS A 18 -3.60 -10.70 17.52
N GLY A 19 -2.40 -10.45 17.99
CA GLY A 19 -2.05 -9.16 18.60
C GLY A 19 -2.16 -7.99 17.62
N ILE A 20 -1.80 -8.22 16.35
CA ILE A 20 -1.98 -7.22 15.29
C ILE A 20 -3.47 -6.92 15.06
N TYR A 21 -4.30 -7.95 14.95
CA TYR A 21 -5.73 -7.78 14.78
C TYR A 21 -6.36 -7.00 15.94
N GLU A 22 -6.06 -7.40 17.18
CA GLU A 22 -6.56 -6.75 18.40
C GLU A 22 -6.11 -5.27 18.48
N HIS A 23 -4.88 -4.96 18.03
CA HIS A 23 -4.39 -3.59 17.98
C HIS A 23 -5.23 -2.72 17.04
N PHE A 24 -5.46 -3.18 15.81
CA PHE A 24 -6.28 -2.43 14.85
C PHE A 24 -7.74 -2.38 15.25
N GLN A 25 -8.28 -3.43 15.89
CA GLN A 25 -9.63 -3.44 16.42
C GLN A 25 -9.83 -2.34 17.49
N GLN A 26 -8.94 -2.25 18.47
CA GLN A 26 -9.01 -1.22 19.51
C GLN A 26 -8.94 0.20 18.92
N ILE A 27 -8.14 0.41 17.88
CA ILE A 27 -8.05 1.71 17.21
C ILE A 27 -9.35 1.99 16.44
N SER A 28 -9.85 1.01 15.68
CA SER A 28 -11.11 1.13 14.93
C SER A 28 -12.28 1.50 15.84
N GLU A 29 -12.35 0.91 17.04
CA GLU A 29 -13.37 1.23 18.04
C GLU A 29 -13.20 2.63 18.68
N ALA A 30 -11.97 3.17 18.66
CA ALA A 30 -11.64 4.44 19.31
C ALA A 30 -11.75 5.67 18.41
N VAL A 31 -11.79 5.49 17.07
CA VAL A 31 -11.79 6.61 16.12
C VAL A 31 -12.96 6.51 15.14
N SER A 32 -13.41 7.67 14.65
CA SER A 32 -14.50 7.75 13.66
C SER A 32 -14.01 8.13 12.25
N ILE A 33 -12.70 8.15 12.02
CA ILE A 33 -12.10 8.49 10.74
C ILE A 33 -11.56 7.23 10.05
N PRO A 34 -11.52 7.19 8.71
CA PRO A 34 -10.99 6.04 7.98
C PRO A 34 -9.55 5.72 8.37
N ILE A 35 -9.25 4.42 8.44
CA ILE A 35 -7.93 3.86 8.76
C ILE A 35 -7.33 3.25 7.50
N MET A 36 -6.09 3.61 7.21
CA MET A 36 -5.25 2.96 6.22
C MET A 36 -4.18 2.13 6.93
N ILE A 37 -4.08 0.86 6.59
CA ILE A 37 -3.02 0.00 7.10
C ILE A 37 -1.82 0.05 6.16
N GLN A 38 -0.66 0.42 6.69
CA GLN A 38 0.61 0.36 5.96
C GLN A 38 1.31 -0.96 6.28
N ASP A 39 1.45 -1.79 5.27
CA ASP A 39 2.22 -3.04 5.32
C ASP A 39 3.63 -2.79 4.80
N ALA A 40 4.52 -2.43 5.71
CA ALA A 40 5.87 -2.00 5.38
C ALA A 40 6.94 -2.83 6.11
N PRO A 41 8.11 -3.07 5.48
CA PRO A 41 9.22 -3.81 6.08
C PRO A 41 9.71 -3.20 7.40
N LEU A 42 9.57 -1.89 7.56
CA LEU A 42 9.98 -1.16 8.78
C LEU A 42 9.27 -1.63 10.04
N SER A 43 8.06 -2.21 9.92
CA SER A 43 7.36 -2.79 11.06
C SER A 43 8.01 -4.10 11.55
N GLY A 44 8.90 -4.69 10.76
CA GLY A 44 9.48 -6.01 11.02
C GLY A 44 8.47 -7.15 10.94
N VAL A 45 7.24 -6.86 10.51
CA VAL A 45 6.13 -7.80 10.38
C VAL A 45 5.59 -7.70 8.96
N SER A 46 5.38 -8.84 8.30
CA SER A 46 4.66 -8.93 7.04
C SER A 46 3.23 -9.38 7.33
N LEU A 47 2.25 -8.62 6.89
CA LEU A 47 0.84 -8.94 7.06
C LEU A 47 0.40 -9.95 5.99
N SER A 48 -0.27 -11.03 6.39
CA SER A 48 -0.85 -11.96 5.42
C SER A 48 -2.03 -11.32 4.67
N VAL A 49 -2.28 -11.75 3.43
CA VAL A 49 -3.47 -11.30 2.67
C VAL A 49 -4.75 -11.63 3.44
N ASP A 50 -4.81 -12.82 4.03
CA ASP A 50 -5.97 -13.25 4.80
C ASP A 50 -6.25 -12.35 6.01
N LEU A 51 -5.20 -11.91 6.72
CA LEU A 51 -5.34 -10.97 7.82
C LEU A 51 -5.82 -9.61 7.35
N LEU A 52 -5.26 -9.08 6.25
CA LEU A 52 -5.67 -7.79 5.67
C LEU A 52 -7.14 -7.83 5.24
N VAL A 53 -7.56 -8.88 4.54
CA VAL A 53 -8.95 -9.09 4.11
C VAL A 53 -9.88 -9.23 5.30
N ARG A 54 -9.47 -9.96 6.34
CA ARG A 54 -10.23 -10.10 7.56
C ARG A 54 -10.45 -8.76 8.24
N MET A 55 -9.40 -7.96 8.40
CA MET A 55 -9.51 -6.62 9.01
C MET A 55 -10.42 -5.70 8.18
N ALA A 56 -10.32 -5.73 6.85
CA ALA A 56 -11.20 -4.95 5.97
C ALA A 56 -12.68 -5.32 6.09
N ARG A 57 -12.99 -6.57 6.40
CA ARG A 57 -14.37 -7.06 6.52
C ARG A 57 -14.98 -6.91 7.89
N GLU A 58 -14.15 -6.95 8.93
CA GLU A 58 -14.60 -7.06 10.31
C GLU A 58 -14.42 -5.77 11.13
N LEU A 59 -13.51 -4.86 10.69
CA LEU A 59 -13.21 -3.64 11.44
C LEU A 59 -13.76 -2.39 10.74
N ASP A 60 -14.56 -1.63 11.48
CA ASP A 60 -15.14 -0.40 10.97
C ASP A 60 -14.05 0.61 10.56
N GLY A 61 -14.23 1.21 9.39
CA GLY A 61 -13.31 2.21 8.85
C GLY A 61 -11.99 1.69 8.30
N VAL A 62 -11.72 0.38 8.35
CA VAL A 62 -10.53 -0.24 7.75
C VAL A 62 -10.87 -0.76 6.36
N SER A 63 -10.47 -0.04 5.33
CA SER A 63 -10.69 -0.46 3.93
C SER A 63 -9.51 -0.15 3.02
N CYS A 64 -8.64 0.77 3.44
CA CYS A 64 -7.50 1.24 2.66
C CYS A 64 -6.19 0.56 3.11
N PHE A 65 -5.33 0.30 2.13
CA PHE A 65 -4.04 -0.37 2.37
C PHE A 65 -2.92 0.28 1.55
N LYS A 66 -1.77 0.51 2.20
CA LYS A 66 -0.51 0.86 1.53
C LYS A 66 0.40 -0.35 1.63
N ILE A 67 0.68 -0.98 0.50
CA ILE A 67 1.53 -2.17 0.41
C ILE A 67 2.93 -1.75 0.00
N GLU A 68 3.91 -2.01 0.86
CA GLU A 68 5.28 -1.53 0.76
C GLU A 68 6.26 -2.64 1.10
N MET A 69 6.33 -3.63 0.22
CA MET A 69 7.17 -4.80 0.43
C MET A 69 7.60 -5.42 -0.91
N PRO A 70 8.69 -6.18 -0.95
CA PRO A 70 9.07 -6.91 -2.16
C PRO A 70 7.94 -7.78 -2.69
N GLY A 71 7.61 -7.64 -3.99
CA GLY A 71 6.51 -8.37 -4.60
C GLY A 71 5.14 -7.71 -4.43
N THR A 72 5.10 -6.39 -4.23
CA THR A 72 3.89 -5.58 -4.04
C THR A 72 2.79 -5.89 -5.04
N ALA A 73 3.08 -5.96 -6.33
CA ALA A 73 2.10 -6.24 -7.38
C ALA A 73 1.36 -7.58 -7.19
N ASP A 74 2.06 -8.64 -6.81
CA ASP A 74 1.45 -9.94 -6.54
C ASP A 74 0.53 -9.89 -5.31
N LYS A 75 0.99 -9.23 -4.25
CA LYS A 75 0.20 -9.06 -3.03
C LYS A 75 -1.04 -8.19 -3.24
N LEU A 76 -0.91 -7.09 -3.98
CA LEU A 76 -2.03 -6.22 -4.36
C LEU A 76 -3.10 -7.00 -5.13
N ARG A 77 -2.70 -7.78 -6.14
CA ARG A 77 -3.63 -8.61 -6.91
C ARG A 77 -4.39 -9.59 -6.02
N LYS A 78 -3.68 -10.32 -5.16
CA LYS A 78 -4.28 -11.28 -4.24
C LYS A 78 -5.22 -10.60 -3.23
N LEU A 79 -4.83 -9.43 -2.72
CA LEU A 79 -5.64 -8.65 -1.79
C LEU A 79 -6.96 -8.21 -2.44
N ILE A 80 -6.91 -7.68 -3.66
CA ILE A 80 -8.07 -7.23 -4.42
C ILE A 80 -8.97 -8.42 -4.77
N GLU A 81 -8.41 -9.51 -5.29
CA GLU A 81 -9.16 -10.72 -5.64
C GLU A 81 -9.86 -11.35 -4.44
N SER A 82 -9.18 -11.43 -3.30
CA SER A 82 -9.72 -12.05 -2.08
C SER A 82 -10.67 -11.12 -1.32
N GLY A 83 -10.39 -9.83 -1.29
CA GLY A 83 -11.15 -8.85 -0.50
C GLY A 83 -12.36 -8.27 -1.23
N GLY A 84 -12.29 -8.20 -2.56
CA GLY A 84 -13.37 -7.66 -3.39
C GLY A 84 -13.75 -6.24 -2.97
N SER A 85 -15.04 -6.00 -2.79
CA SER A 85 -15.58 -4.68 -2.43
C SER A 85 -15.20 -4.18 -1.03
N ALA A 86 -14.59 -5.02 -0.19
CA ALA A 86 -14.08 -4.58 1.12
C ALA A 86 -12.74 -3.84 1.00
N ILE A 87 -12.08 -3.88 -0.16
CA ILE A 87 -10.80 -3.22 -0.40
C ILE A 87 -11.03 -1.94 -1.18
N GLU A 88 -10.72 -0.82 -0.56
CA GLU A 88 -10.78 0.50 -1.17
C GLU A 88 -9.38 1.08 -1.27
N GLY A 89 -9.06 1.66 -2.45
CA GLY A 89 -7.79 2.36 -2.63
C GLY A 89 -6.58 1.58 -2.13
N PRO A 90 -6.22 0.43 -2.71
CA PRO A 90 -4.94 -0.18 -2.44
C PRO A 90 -3.85 0.63 -3.16
N PHE A 91 -2.85 1.07 -2.38
CA PHE A 91 -1.77 1.93 -2.86
C PHE A 91 -0.44 1.17 -2.87
N ASP A 92 0.36 1.43 -3.92
CA ASP A 92 1.80 1.17 -3.90
C ASP A 92 2.50 2.06 -2.88
N GLY A 93 3.49 1.52 -2.19
CA GLY A 93 4.24 2.23 -1.17
C GLY A 93 5.76 2.21 -1.36
N GLU A 94 6.29 1.48 -2.34
CA GLU A 94 7.74 1.31 -2.56
C GLU A 94 8.37 2.45 -3.37
N GLU A 95 8.17 3.70 -2.96
CA GLU A 95 8.74 4.88 -3.60
C GLU A 95 8.49 4.93 -5.13
N SER A 96 7.43 4.25 -5.58
CA SER A 96 7.06 4.11 -6.99
C SER A 96 8.07 3.32 -7.85
N ILE A 97 8.96 2.52 -7.25
CA ILE A 97 9.97 1.73 -8.00
C ILE A 97 9.30 0.72 -8.94
N THR A 98 8.20 0.11 -8.48
CA THR A 98 7.44 -0.91 -9.22
C THR A 98 6.09 -0.40 -9.72
N LEU A 99 5.88 0.93 -9.72
CA LEU A 99 4.59 1.59 -9.94
C LEU A 99 3.77 1.03 -11.11
N MET A 100 4.38 0.80 -12.27
CA MET A 100 3.65 0.28 -13.43
C MET A 100 3.09 -1.13 -13.19
N ALA A 101 3.88 -2.00 -12.54
CA ALA A 101 3.42 -3.36 -12.20
C ALA A 101 2.31 -3.32 -11.15
N ASP A 102 2.39 -2.40 -10.21
CA ASP A 102 1.43 -2.24 -9.13
C ASP A 102 0.10 -1.66 -9.63
N LEU A 103 0.15 -0.68 -10.53
CA LEU A 103 -1.03 -0.18 -11.23
C LEU A 103 -1.68 -1.27 -12.11
N ASP A 104 -0.88 -2.06 -12.82
CA ASP A 104 -1.37 -3.22 -13.61
C ASP A 104 -1.98 -4.31 -12.71
N ALA A 105 -1.57 -4.38 -11.45
CA ALA A 105 -2.16 -5.28 -10.44
C ALA A 105 -3.43 -4.72 -9.78
N GLY A 106 -3.81 -3.47 -10.08
CA GLY A 106 -5.02 -2.84 -9.58
C GLY A 106 -4.80 -1.81 -8.48
N ALA A 107 -3.57 -1.38 -8.22
CA ALA A 107 -3.34 -0.23 -7.34
C ALA A 107 -4.06 1.01 -7.89
N THR A 108 -4.66 1.79 -7.00
CA THR A 108 -5.39 3.02 -7.36
C THR A 108 -4.50 4.26 -7.29
N GLY A 109 -3.25 4.09 -6.90
CA GLY A 109 -2.26 5.14 -6.78
C GLY A 109 -1.00 4.67 -6.09
N THR A 110 -0.18 5.63 -5.74
CA THR A 110 1.08 5.41 -5.00
C THR A 110 1.26 6.46 -3.92
N MET A 111 2.00 6.13 -2.87
CA MET A 111 2.32 7.03 -1.77
C MET A 111 3.84 7.07 -1.52
N PRO A 112 4.62 7.59 -2.46
CA PRO A 112 6.05 7.74 -2.32
C PRO A 112 6.40 8.96 -1.44
N SER A 113 7.71 9.22 -1.29
CA SER A 113 8.19 10.48 -0.74
C SER A 113 7.70 11.69 -1.57
N ALA A 114 7.64 12.85 -0.95
CA ALA A 114 7.13 14.08 -1.57
C ALA A 114 8.15 14.76 -2.54
N MET A 115 9.12 14.01 -3.07
CA MET A 115 10.19 14.55 -3.89
C MET A 115 9.72 14.97 -5.30
N ILE A 116 8.93 14.11 -5.95
CA ILE A 116 8.51 14.30 -7.36
C ILE A 116 7.02 13.99 -7.60
N PRO A 117 6.10 14.45 -6.75
CA PRO A 117 4.68 14.10 -6.89
C PRO A 117 4.06 14.63 -8.19
N ASP A 118 4.53 15.74 -8.69
CA ASP A 118 4.13 16.38 -9.95
C ASP A 118 4.54 15.54 -11.18
N LEU A 119 5.62 14.78 -11.10
CA LEU A 119 6.07 13.88 -12.16
C LEU A 119 5.39 12.49 -12.09
N ILE A 120 5.05 12.03 -10.89
CA ILE A 120 4.38 10.73 -10.68
C ILE A 120 2.89 10.82 -10.98
N LYS A 121 2.22 11.92 -10.60
CA LYS A 121 0.79 12.10 -10.80
C LYS A 121 0.31 11.84 -12.24
N PRO A 122 0.95 12.38 -13.31
CA PRO A 122 0.55 12.09 -14.68
C PRO A 122 0.63 10.60 -15.05
N VAL A 123 1.60 9.85 -14.50
CA VAL A 123 1.72 8.41 -14.73
C VAL A 123 0.47 7.68 -14.23
N VAL A 124 0.09 7.95 -12.97
CA VAL A 124 -1.11 7.36 -12.35
C VAL A 124 -2.37 7.76 -13.12
N GLU A 125 -2.55 9.04 -13.43
CA GLU A 125 -3.72 9.55 -14.16
C GLU A 125 -3.85 8.93 -15.56
N HIS A 126 -2.75 8.79 -16.29
CA HIS A 126 -2.77 8.13 -17.60
C HIS A 126 -3.15 6.65 -17.48
N HIS A 127 -2.55 5.94 -16.52
CA HIS A 127 -2.84 4.52 -16.33
C HIS A 127 -4.32 4.30 -15.97
N LEU A 128 -4.83 5.01 -14.96
CA LEU A 128 -6.23 4.90 -14.52
C LEU A 128 -7.24 5.31 -15.60
N ALA A 129 -6.83 6.17 -16.55
CA ALA A 129 -7.64 6.53 -17.72
C ALA A 129 -7.51 5.53 -18.88
N GLY A 130 -6.89 4.36 -18.70
CA GLY A 130 -6.70 3.34 -19.72
C GLY A 130 -5.60 3.67 -20.75
N ARG A 131 -4.83 4.72 -20.54
CA ARG A 131 -3.72 5.13 -21.45
C ARG A 131 -2.38 4.57 -20.96
N ARG A 132 -2.32 3.23 -20.80
CA ARG A 132 -1.17 2.55 -20.20
C ARG A 132 0.16 2.84 -20.91
N GLU A 133 0.17 2.92 -22.24
CA GLU A 133 1.39 3.21 -23.02
C GLU A 133 1.95 4.60 -22.70
N HIS A 134 1.09 5.61 -22.60
CA HIS A 134 1.49 6.95 -22.18
C HIS A 134 1.99 6.98 -20.73
N ALA A 135 1.35 6.24 -19.83
CA ALA A 135 1.83 6.07 -18.47
C ALA A 135 3.25 5.48 -18.45
N ALA A 136 3.48 4.40 -19.21
CA ALA A 136 4.76 3.74 -19.28
C ALA A 136 5.86 4.65 -19.89
N GLU A 137 5.52 5.45 -20.91
CA GLU A 137 6.45 6.42 -21.49
C GLU A 137 6.86 7.50 -20.48
N GLN A 138 5.90 8.07 -19.76
CA GLN A 138 6.17 9.08 -18.73
C GLN A 138 6.98 8.47 -17.57
N TYR A 139 6.60 7.29 -17.11
CA TYR A 139 7.29 6.57 -16.04
C TYR A 139 8.75 6.27 -16.44
N GLY A 140 9.01 5.81 -17.66
CA GLY A 140 10.34 5.55 -18.17
C GLY A 140 11.28 6.76 -18.11
N LYS A 141 10.74 7.98 -18.23
CA LYS A 141 11.54 9.21 -18.15
C LYS A 141 11.99 9.52 -16.71
N ILE A 142 11.18 9.16 -15.71
CA ILE A 142 11.44 9.46 -14.30
C ILE A 142 12.05 8.29 -13.53
N LEU A 143 11.96 7.07 -14.05
CA LEU A 143 12.47 5.87 -13.38
C LEU A 143 13.97 5.93 -13.03
N PRO A 144 14.86 6.49 -13.87
CA PRO A 144 16.27 6.66 -13.51
C PRO A 144 16.46 7.55 -12.27
N LEU A 145 15.63 8.59 -12.09
CA LEU A 145 15.65 9.45 -10.92
C LEU A 145 15.17 8.71 -9.67
N ILE A 146 14.04 7.99 -9.78
CA ILE A 146 13.50 7.15 -8.70
C ILE A 146 14.54 6.14 -8.24
N ASN A 147 15.18 5.44 -9.19
CA ASN A 147 16.22 4.45 -8.88
C ASN A 147 17.48 5.07 -8.26
N TYR A 148 17.85 6.28 -8.65
CA TYR A 148 18.99 6.98 -8.05
C TYR A 148 18.69 7.34 -6.59
N GLU A 149 17.53 7.90 -6.31
CA GLU A 149 17.06 8.26 -4.98
C GLU A 149 17.05 7.06 -4.03
N ASN A 150 16.52 5.94 -4.49
CA ASN A 150 16.39 4.74 -3.67
C ASN A 150 17.70 3.95 -3.43
N ARG A 151 18.82 4.43 -3.96
CA ARG A 151 20.14 3.84 -3.70
C ARG A 151 20.94 4.56 -2.62
N GLN A 152 20.43 5.65 -2.05
CA GLN A 152 21.12 6.47 -1.04
C GLN A 152 20.96 5.88 0.39
#